data_a149e1c169261c2c9d4c5da6497ea710
#
_entry.id   a149e1c169261c2c9d4c5da6497ea710
#
_cell.length_a   1.000
_cell.length_b   1.000
_cell.length_c   1.000
_cell.angle_alpha   90.00
_cell.angle_beta   90.00
_cell.angle_gamma   90.00
#
_symmetry.space_group_name_H-M   'P 1'
#
loop_
_entity.id
_entity.type
_entity.pdbx_description
1 polymer ?
#
loop_
_entity_poly.entity_id
_entity_poly.type
_entity_poly.pdbx_seq_one_letter_code
_entity_poly.pdbx_strand_id
1 'polypeptide(L)'
;MRLILTLLLLVSLSASAAQKDYAQKEAYEGCNGIKDNDKKAYCIALDGNKADLCNKIGNNDLQNKCLAKINNDVKFCKRINDEKKRKSCEQYIR
;
A
#
# COMPACT_ATOMS: atom_id res chain seq x y z
N MET A 1 20.60 -7.83 42.18
CA MET A 1 20.41 -6.52 41.57
C MET A 1 20.69 -6.51 40.07
N ARG A 2 21.83 -7.08 39.64
CA ARG A 2 22.15 -7.10 38.20
C ARG A 2 21.17 -7.90 37.37
N LEU A 3 20.67 -9.00 37.91
CA LEU A 3 19.69 -9.84 37.22
C LEU A 3 18.40 -9.11 36.96
N ILE A 4 17.98 -8.25 37.89
CA ILE A 4 16.72 -7.50 37.74
C ILE A 4 16.82 -6.50 36.59
N LEU A 5 17.94 -5.83 36.44
CA LEU A 5 18.18 -4.89 35.34
C LEU A 5 18.13 -5.56 33.98
N THR A 6 18.70 -6.77 33.89
CA THR A 6 18.71 -7.54 32.66
C THR A 6 17.31 -7.93 32.25
N LEU A 7 16.46 -8.32 33.21
CA LEU A 7 15.08 -8.68 32.94
C LEU A 7 14.26 -7.51 32.40
N LEU A 8 14.47 -6.32 32.93
CA LEU A 8 13.79 -5.14 32.48
C LEU A 8 14.09 -4.81 31.00
N LEU A 9 15.36 -4.97 30.61
CA LEU A 9 15.76 -4.74 29.24
C LEU A 9 15.09 -5.70 28.27
N LEU A 10 14.97 -6.97 28.66
CA LEU A 10 14.32 -7.99 27.84
C LEU A 10 12.83 -7.68 27.60
N VAL A 11 12.16 -7.20 28.63
CA VAL A 11 10.74 -6.84 28.52
C VAL A 11 10.54 -5.70 27.52
N SER A 12 11.42 -4.71 27.53
CA SER A 12 11.34 -3.59 26.61
C SER A 12 11.45 -4.03 25.16
N LEU A 13 12.37 -4.95 24.86
CA LEU A 13 12.56 -5.46 23.51
C LEU A 13 11.33 -6.23 23.01
N SER A 14 10.71 -7.01 23.88
CA SER A 14 9.52 -7.77 23.53
C SER A 14 8.35 -6.85 23.14
N ALA A 15 8.18 -5.75 23.86
CA ALA A 15 7.11 -4.80 23.57
C ALA A 15 7.26 -4.18 22.19
N SER A 16 8.49 -3.84 21.79
CA SER A 16 8.74 -3.26 20.45
C SER A 16 8.38 -4.20 19.34
N ALA A 17 8.73 -5.48 19.46
CA ALA A 17 8.42 -6.48 18.45
C ALA A 17 6.90 -6.65 18.29
N ALA A 18 6.16 -6.66 19.37
CA ALA A 18 4.71 -6.80 19.34
C ALA A 18 4.04 -5.63 18.60
N GLN A 19 4.54 -4.43 18.78
CA GLN A 19 4.01 -3.25 18.10
C GLN A 19 4.17 -3.31 16.58
N LYS A 20 5.28 -3.84 16.10
CA LYS A 20 5.50 -3.97 14.66
C LYS A 20 4.50 -4.92 14.01
N ASP A 21 4.26 -6.05 14.63
CA ASP A 21 3.31 -7.02 14.12
C ASP A 21 1.90 -6.46 14.06
N TYR A 22 1.53 -5.72 15.08
CA TYR A 22 0.22 -5.11 15.16
C TYR A 22 0.00 -4.08 14.05
N ALA A 23 1.01 -3.26 13.77
CA ALA A 23 0.92 -2.24 12.74
C ALA A 23 0.73 -2.85 11.35
N GLN A 24 1.43 -3.95 11.04
CA GLN A 24 1.28 -4.64 9.75
C GLN A 24 -0.12 -5.21 9.58
N LYS A 25 -0.69 -5.76 10.64
CA LYS A 25 -2.01 -6.33 10.60
C LYS A 25 -3.08 -5.27 10.33
N GLU A 26 -2.95 -4.11 10.94
CA GLU A 26 -3.87 -3.00 10.72
C GLU A 26 -3.84 -2.51 9.28
N ALA A 27 -2.64 -2.38 8.71
CA ALA A 27 -2.49 -1.93 7.33
C ALA A 27 -3.20 -2.87 6.37
N TYR A 28 -3.11 -4.17 6.60
CA TYR A 28 -3.79 -5.16 5.76
C TYR A 28 -5.30 -5.06 5.88
N GLU A 29 -5.81 -4.91 7.10
CA GLU A 29 -7.25 -4.79 7.34
C GLU A 29 -7.81 -3.49 6.75
N GLY A 30 -6.97 -2.45 6.64
CA GLY A 30 -7.37 -1.18 6.08
C GLY A 30 -7.93 -1.28 4.67
N CYS A 31 -7.32 -2.10 3.81
CA CYS A 31 -7.84 -2.29 2.45
C CYS A 31 -9.24 -2.90 2.46
N ASN A 32 -9.47 -3.89 3.32
CA ASN A 32 -10.76 -4.56 3.40
C ASN A 32 -11.87 -3.65 3.93
N GLY A 33 -11.52 -2.59 4.64
CA GLY A 33 -12.48 -1.63 5.14
C GLY A 33 -12.97 -0.63 4.09
N ILE A 34 -12.34 -0.58 2.93
CA ILE A 34 -12.73 0.34 1.85
C ILE A 34 -14.00 -0.18 1.18
N LYS A 35 -15.04 0.66 1.13
CA LYS A 35 -16.33 0.27 0.57
C LYS A 35 -16.39 0.33 -0.94
N ASP A 36 -15.70 1.30 -1.55
CA ASP A 36 -15.66 1.43 -2.99
C ASP A 36 -14.85 0.29 -3.60
N ASN A 37 -15.46 -0.48 -4.50
CA ASN A 37 -14.85 -1.66 -5.09
C ASN A 37 -13.54 -1.34 -5.83
N ASP A 38 -13.52 -0.25 -6.59
CA ASP A 38 -12.34 0.15 -7.36
C ASP A 38 -11.19 0.55 -6.44
N LYS A 39 -11.48 1.35 -5.41
CA LYS A 39 -10.47 1.78 -4.46
C LYS A 39 -9.96 0.61 -3.64
N LYS A 40 -10.83 -0.33 -3.31
CA LYS A 40 -10.44 -1.52 -2.58
C LYS A 40 -9.50 -2.38 -3.43
N ALA A 41 -9.84 -2.60 -4.69
CA ALA A 41 -8.98 -3.35 -5.62
C ALA A 41 -7.63 -2.67 -5.77
N TYR A 42 -7.62 -1.35 -5.89
CA TYR A 42 -6.40 -0.56 -5.98
C TYR A 42 -5.51 -0.76 -4.74
N CYS A 43 -6.11 -0.66 -3.57
CA CYS A 43 -5.39 -0.83 -2.32
C CYS A 43 -4.76 -2.22 -2.20
N ILE A 44 -5.54 -3.26 -2.47
CA ILE A 44 -5.07 -4.65 -2.37
C ILE A 44 -4.02 -4.95 -3.43
N ALA A 45 -4.19 -4.42 -4.64
CA ALA A 45 -3.23 -4.61 -5.73
C ALA A 45 -1.85 -4.07 -5.35
N LEU A 46 -1.79 -2.85 -4.83
CA LEU A 46 -0.53 -2.23 -4.44
C LEU A 46 0.09 -2.91 -3.23
N ASP A 47 -0.73 -3.27 -2.26
CA ASP A 47 -0.25 -3.91 -1.03
C ASP A 47 0.36 -5.29 -1.31
N GLY A 48 -0.28 -6.07 -2.19
CA GLY A 48 0.17 -7.41 -2.55
C GLY A 48 1.01 -7.48 -3.82
N ASN A 49 1.27 -6.33 -4.46
CA ASN A 49 1.98 -6.26 -5.74
C ASN A 49 1.35 -7.17 -6.80
N LYS A 50 0.01 -7.08 -6.93
CA LYS A 50 -0.75 -7.93 -7.84
C LYS A 50 -1.36 -7.14 -8.99
N ALA A 51 -0.70 -7.13 -10.14
CA ALA A 51 -1.16 -6.39 -11.32
C ALA A 51 -2.53 -6.88 -11.81
N ASP A 52 -2.87 -8.13 -11.60
CA ASP A 52 -4.15 -8.69 -12.02
C ASP A 52 -5.34 -7.94 -11.41
N LEU A 53 -5.19 -7.49 -10.17
CA LEU A 53 -6.25 -6.76 -9.49
C LEU A 53 -6.45 -5.38 -10.06
N CYS A 54 -5.43 -4.79 -10.67
CA CYS A 54 -5.57 -3.52 -11.37
C CYS A 54 -6.58 -3.65 -12.53
N ASN A 55 -6.57 -4.79 -13.20
CA ASN A 55 -7.47 -5.03 -14.34
C ASN A 55 -8.94 -5.13 -13.93
N LYS A 56 -9.22 -5.35 -12.66
CA LYS A 56 -10.58 -5.40 -12.13
C LYS A 56 -11.14 -4.03 -11.81
N ILE A 57 -10.32 -3.00 -11.86
CA ILE A 57 -10.76 -1.63 -11.58
C ILE A 57 -11.53 -1.10 -12.80
N GLY A 58 -12.78 -0.69 -12.58
CA GLY A 58 -13.63 -0.17 -13.65
C GLY A 58 -13.30 1.26 -14.06
N ASN A 59 -12.81 2.08 -13.12
CA ASN A 59 -12.43 3.46 -13.42
C ASN A 59 -11.13 3.48 -14.20
N ASN A 60 -11.16 4.06 -15.40
CA ASN A 60 -10.00 4.07 -16.30
C ASN A 60 -8.77 4.73 -15.69
N ASP A 61 -8.93 5.89 -15.08
CA ASP A 61 -7.80 6.64 -14.52
C ASP A 61 -7.18 5.91 -13.33
N LEU A 62 -8.01 5.36 -12.47
CA LEU A 62 -7.52 4.61 -11.32
C LEU A 62 -6.85 3.30 -11.75
N GLN A 63 -7.39 2.63 -12.77
CA GLN A 63 -6.79 1.42 -13.33
C GLN A 63 -5.38 1.70 -13.86
N ASN A 64 -5.23 2.76 -14.64
CA ASN A 64 -3.93 3.12 -15.21
C ASN A 64 -2.95 3.58 -14.14
N LYS A 65 -3.43 4.28 -13.11
CA LYS A 65 -2.59 4.65 -11.97
C LYS A 65 -2.07 3.40 -11.26
N CYS A 66 -2.94 2.41 -11.08
CA CYS A 66 -2.59 1.13 -10.47
C CYS A 66 -1.49 0.43 -11.27
N LEU A 67 -1.70 0.28 -12.57
CA LEU A 67 -0.75 -0.38 -13.45
C LEU A 67 0.59 0.35 -13.52
N ALA A 68 0.56 1.69 -13.55
CA ALA A 68 1.76 2.50 -13.57
C ALA A 68 2.61 2.25 -12.32
N LYS A 69 1.97 2.22 -11.16
CA LYS A 69 2.69 2.05 -9.90
C LYS A 69 3.27 0.64 -9.73
N ILE A 70 2.48 -0.38 -10.04
CA ILE A 70 2.93 -1.76 -9.88
C ILE A 70 4.05 -2.09 -10.84
N ASN A 71 3.92 -1.68 -12.11
CA ASN A 71 4.90 -1.96 -13.13
C ASN A 71 6.04 -0.94 -13.20
N ASN A 72 5.93 0.15 -12.43
CA ASN A 72 6.86 1.26 -12.45
C ASN A 72 7.07 1.76 -13.88
N ASP A 73 5.98 2.00 -14.59
CA ASP A 73 5.98 2.32 -16.01
C ASP A 73 5.13 3.56 -16.28
N VAL A 74 5.78 4.64 -16.68
CA VAL A 74 5.13 5.91 -16.96
C VAL A 74 4.15 5.84 -18.13
N LYS A 75 4.27 4.82 -18.97
CA LYS A 75 3.38 4.63 -20.12
C LYS A 75 1.91 4.59 -19.70
N PHE A 76 1.63 3.94 -18.58
CA PHE A 76 0.26 3.85 -18.08
C PHE A 76 -0.26 5.20 -17.59
N CYS A 77 0.62 6.06 -17.08
CA CYS A 77 0.23 7.41 -16.67
C CYS A 77 -0.34 8.20 -17.84
N LYS A 78 0.24 8.03 -19.02
CA LYS A 78 -0.18 8.77 -20.22
C LYS A 78 -1.59 8.41 -20.67
N ARG A 79 -2.12 7.29 -20.21
CA ARG A 79 -3.48 6.86 -20.53
C ARG A 79 -4.53 7.43 -19.59
N ILE A 80 -4.12 8.18 -18.58
CA ILE A 80 -5.03 8.82 -17.64
C ILE A 80 -5.68 10.02 -18.33
N ASN A 81 -7.00 10.09 -18.30
CA ASN A 81 -7.75 11.15 -18.99
C ASN A 81 -7.70 12.48 -18.24
N ASP A 82 -7.80 12.44 -16.91
CA ASP A 82 -7.73 13.65 -16.10
C ASP A 82 -6.32 14.23 -16.10
N GLU A 83 -6.18 15.49 -16.51
CA GLU A 83 -4.87 16.12 -16.67
C GLU A 83 -4.08 16.21 -15.36
N LYS A 84 -4.74 16.60 -14.27
CA LYS A 84 -4.07 16.70 -12.98
C LYS A 84 -3.56 15.35 -12.50
N LYS A 85 -4.41 14.34 -12.63
CA LYS A 85 -4.03 12.96 -12.21
C LYS A 85 -2.93 12.41 -13.10
N ARG A 86 -2.97 12.71 -14.39
CA ARG A 86 -1.94 12.27 -15.32
C ARG A 86 -0.58 12.87 -14.96
N LYS A 87 -0.53 14.17 -14.73
CA LYS A 87 0.71 14.84 -14.35
C LYS A 87 1.25 14.35 -13.01
N SER A 88 0.36 14.15 -12.04
CA SER A 88 0.75 13.64 -10.73
C SER A 88 1.35 12.24 -10.85
N CYS A 89 0.74 11.39 -11.67
CA CYS A 89 1.22 10.04 -11.94
C CYS A 89 2.61 10.07 -12.57
N GLU A 90 2.80 10.90 -13.58
CA GLU A 90 4.08 11.03 -14.28
C GLU A 90 5.20 11.50 -13.36
N GLN A 91 4.88 12.40 -12.43
CA GLN A 91 5.87 12.87 -11.46
C GLN A 91 6.22 11.78 -10.44
N TYR A 92 5.25 10.98 -10.06
CA TYR A 92 5.43 9.93 -9.07
C TYR A 92 6.28 8.77 -9.62
N ILE A 93 6.12 8.43 -10.89
CA ILE A 93 6.72 7.23 -11.50
C ILE A 93 8.14 7.50 -12.04
N ARG A 94 8.72 8.58 -11.81
CA ARG A 94 10.09 8.81 -12.25
C ARG A 94 11.04 7.85 -11.57
#